data_655691aa9b39679791cdc41b8b8d2e3c
#
_entry.id   655691aa9b39679791cdc41b8b8d2e3c
#
_cell.length_a   1.000
_cell.length_b   1.000
_cell.length_c   1.000
_cell.angle_alpha   90.00
_cell.angle_beta   90.00
_cell.angle_gamma   90.00
#
_symmetry.space_group_name_H-M   'P 1'
#
loop_
_entity.id
_entity.type
_entity.pdbx_description
1 polymer ?
#
loop_
_entity_poly.entity_id
_entity_poly.type
_entity_poly.pdbx_seq_one_letter_code
_entity_poly.pdbx_strand_id
1 'polypeptide(L)'
;MQMVPLLTREGEVALAKRIEGGHRLMWQAVLKTKVAHESLGILCERVQRKQVAPAEVFGAFKEDDELRSRSDRYSPGGGRDQAIKDVHRLHGKLRKCSGEGRTRGRDRARSGGDGIRSEIVDLLLTMRIRSQYLDSIVTNLRHLLSSTDVGRQGGVGGGDRGGRGDRTAARRALAAAGLGKQALRMAVAQIGIGERQATRAKEEMVRANLRLVVAIANRHSRGGLDLLDLVQEGNIGLMRAVDKFDYRLGYKFATYATWWIRQNIERA
;
A
#
# COMPACT_ATOMS: atom_id res chain seq x y z
N MET A 1 19.89 -20.71 18.38
CA MET A 1 19.08 -20.21 17.22
C MET A 1 17.81 -21.04 17.15
N GLN A 2 16.66 -20.48 17.44
CA GLN A 2 15.39 -21.17 17.23
C GLN A 2 15.18 -21.36 15.72
N MET A 3 15.11 -22.62 15.30
CA MET A 3 14.81 -22.94 13.90
C MET A 3 13.36 -22.56 13.63
N VAL A 4 13.15 -21.52 12.81
CA VAL A 4 11.80 -21.15 12.33
C VAL A 4 11.33 -22.32 11.43
N PRO A 5 10.16 -22.94 11.72
CA PRO A 5 9.66 -24.03 10.89
C PRO A 5 9.34 -23.51 9.48
N LEU A 6 9.53 -24.39 8.50
CA LEU A 6 9.14 -24.10 7.11
C LEU A 6 7.62 -23.89 7.06
N LEU A 7 7.18 -22.87 6.36
CA LEU A 7 5.77 -22.59 6.15
C LEU A 7 5.14 -23.66 5.25
N THR A 8 3.95 -24.11 5.64
CA THR A 8 3.08 -24.86 4.73
C THR A 8 2.43 -23.89 3.71
N ARG A 9 1.87 -24.43 2.65
CA ARG A 9 1.14 -23.61 1.67
C ARG A 9 -0.01 -22.81 2.31
N GLU A 10 -0.71 -23.43 3.24
CA GLU A 10 -1.78 -22.78 4.01
C GLU A 10 -1.23 -21.64 4.88
N GLY A 11 -0.03 -21.83 5.46
CA GLY A 11 0.69 -20.80 6.22
C GLY A 11 1.09 -19.61 5.34
N GLU A 12 1.61 -19.86 4.13
CA GLU A 12 1.93 -18.80 3.14
C GLU A 12 0.68 -18.00 2.77
N VAL A 13 -0.43 -18.67 2.49
CA VAL A 13 -1.71 -18.03 2.16
C VAL A 13 -2.26 -17.24 3.36
N ALA A 14 -2.15 -17.76 4.57
CA ALA A 14 -2.61 -17.06 5.77
C ALA A 14 -1.83 -15.76 6.01
N LEU A 15 -0.50 -15.79 5.84
CA LEU A 15 0.34 -14.60 5.94
C LEU A 15 0.02 -13.58 4.83
N ALA A 16 -0.14 -14.02 3.59
CA ALA A 16 -0.52 -13.15 2.48
C ALA A 16 -1.88 -12.47 2.71
N LYS A 17 -2.86 -13.20 3.23
CA LYS A 17 -4.16 -12.63 3.64
C LYS A 17 -4.03 -11.63 4.79
N ARG A 18 -3.12 -11.85 5.75
CA ARG A 18 -2.85 -10.90 6.84
C ARG A 18 -2.21 -9.62 6.32
N ILE A 19 -1.30 -9.70 5.34
CA ILE A 19 -0.71 -8.54 4.66
C ILE A 19 -1.82 -7.74 3.95
N GLU A 20 -2.64 -8.42 3.15
CA GLU A 20 -3.77 -7.80 2.45
C GLU A 20 -4.77 -7.17 3.43
N GLY A 21 -5.09 -7.84 4.53
CA GLY A 21 -5.95 -7.32 5.59
C GLY A 21 -5.42 -6.03 6.21
N GLY A 22 -4.10 -5.95 6.45
CA GLY A 22 -3.46 -4.74 6.92
C GLY A 22 -3.58 -3.59 5.91
N HIS A 23 -3.30 -3.84 4.64
CA HIS A 23 -3.48 -2.84 3.57
C HIS A 23 -4.95 -2.42 3.41
N ARG A 24 -5.89 -3.36 3.53
CA ARG A 24 -7.34 -3.06 3.51
C ARG A 24 -7.73 -2.09 4.62
N LEU A 25 -7.27 -2.33 5.84
CA LEU A 25 -7.51 -1.42 6.98
C LEU A 25 -6.95 -0.02 6.73
N MET A 26 -5.74 0.06 6.17
CA MET A 26 -5.13 1.34 5.82
C MET A 26 -5.97 2.08 4.76
N TRP A 27 -6.36 1.43 3.67
CA TRP A 27 -7.18 2.04 2.63
C TRP A 27 -8.56 2.48 3.14
N GLN A 28 -9.20 1.65 3.97
CA GLN A 28 -10.49 2.01 4.59
C GLN A 28 -10.39 3.27 5.44
N ALA A 29 -9.30 3.44 6.19
CA ALA A 29 -9.08 4.63 7.00
C ALA A 29 -8.74 5.86 6.14
N VAL A 30 -7.86 5.70 5.16
CA VAL A 30 -7.42 6.75 4.24
C VAL A 30 -8.58 7.30 3.40
N LEU A 31 -9.45 6.45 2.88
CA LEU A 31 -10.61 6.84 2.05
C LEU A 31 -11.73 7.56 2.82
N LYS A 32 -11.62 7.69 4.13
CA LYS A 32 -12.48 8.59 4.91
C LYS A 32 -12.07 10.06 4.79
N THR A 33 -10.88 10.33 4.24
CA THR A 33 -10.28 11.66 4.17
C THR A 33 -10.45 12.29 2.79
N LYS A 34 -10.62 13.62 2.75
CA LYS A 34 -10.68 14.38 1.50
C LYS A 34 -9.36 14.31 0.72
N VAL A 35 -8.23 14.35 1.44
CA VAL A 35 -6.88 14.23 0.85
C VAL A 35 -6.74 13.00 -0.02
N ALA A 36 -7.25 11.84 0.43
CA ALA A 36 -7.16 10.60 -0.34
C ALA A 36 -7.95 10.67 -1.64
N HIS A 37 -9.17 11.22 -1.59
CA HIS A 37 -10.02 11.37 -2.77
C HIS A 37 -9.37 12.30 -3.80
N GLU A 38 -8.80 13.42 -3.35
CA GLU A 38 -8.12 14.38 -4.23
C GLU A 38 -6.85 13.76 -4.83
N SER A 39 -6.00 13.13 -4.00
CA SER A 39 -4.76 12.50 -4.48
C SER A 39 -5.02 11.38 -5.48
N LEU A 40 -5.97 10.48 -5.19
CA LEU A 40 -6.34 9.41 -6.11
C LEU A 40 -7.05 9.93 -7.35
N GLY A 41 -7.87 10.98 -7.23
CA GLY A 41 -8.51 11.64 -8.36
C GLY A 41 -7.49 12.23 -9.33
N ILE A 42 -6.51 12.97 -8.83
CA ILE A 42 -5.40 13.53 -9.62
C ILE A 42 -4.60 12.40 -10.29
N LEU A 43 -4.31 11.31 -9.55
CA LEU A 43 -3.60 10.17 -10.11
C LEU A 43 -4.37 9.53 -11.28
N CYS A 44 -5.67 9.32 -11.11
CA CYS A 44 -6.55 8.79 -12.16
C CYS A 44 -6.54 9.71 -13.40
N GLU A 45 -6.66 11.03 -13.21
CA GLU A 45 -6.62 12.00 -14.32
C GLU A 45 -5.27 11.98 -15.05
N ARG A 46 -4.15 11.90 -14.33
CA ARG A 46 -2.82 11.83 -14.94
C ARG A 46 -2.65 10.57 -15.80
N VAL A 47 -3.15 9.42 -15.34
CA VAL A 47 -3.15 8.17 -16.12
C VAL A 47 -4.06 8.32 -17.36
N GLN A 48 -5.25 8.88 -17.22
CA GLN A 48 -6.19 9.11 -18.33
C GLN A 48 -5.61 10.03 -19.39
N ARG A 49 -4.92 11.09 -18.97
CA ARG A 49 -4.23 12.05 -19.86
C ARG A 49 -2.91 11.51 -20.42
N LYS A 50 -2.56 10.25 -20.16
CA LYS A 50 -1.31 9.61 -20.57
C LYS A 50 -0.04 10.31 -20.05
N GLN A 51 -0.15 11.09 -18.97
CA GLN A 51 0.99 11.77 -18.32
C GLN A 51 1.82 10.81 -17.47
N VAL A 52 1.20 9.73 -17.01
CA VAL A 52 1.84 8.66 -16.24
C VAL A 52 1.44 7.33 -16.85
N ALA A 53 2.40 6.44 -17.07
CA ALA A 53 2.11 5.12 -17.58
C ALA A 53 1.39 4.27 -16.51
N PRO A 54 0.35 3.49 -16.87
CA PRO A 54 -0.32 2.60 -15.92
C PRO A 54 0.66 1.70 -15.16
N ALA A 55 1.73 1.23 -15.80
CA ALA A 55 2.79 0.41 -15.20
C ALA A 55 3.59 1.14 -14.08
N GLU A 56 3.59 2.46 -14.05
CA GLU A 56 4.23 3.23 -12.97
C GLU A 56 3.35 3.34 -11.74
N VAL A 57 2.04 3.23 -11.90
CA VAL A 57 1.05 3.31 -10.82
C VAL A 57 0.75 1.94 -10.26
N PHE A 58 0.61 0.94 -11.14
CA PHE A 58 0.22 -0.42 -10.81
C PHE A 58 1.43 -1.34 -10.91
N GLY A 59 1.76 -2.03 -9.81
CA GLY A 59 3.00 -2.80 -9.67
C GLY A 59 3.13 -4.06 -10.54
N ALA A 60 2.10 -4.42 -11.31
CA ALA A 60 1.98 -5.74 -11.94
C ALA A 60 2.48 -5.83 -13.40
N PHE A 61 2.98 -4.77 -14.03
CA PHE A 61 3.01 -4.74 -15.50
C PHE A 61 4.39 -4.85 -16.18
N LYS A 62 5.52 -4.66 -15.51
CA LYS A 62 6.83 -4.64 -16.20
C LYS A 62 7.78 -5.79 -15.89
N GLU A 63 7.68 -6.38 -14.71
CA GLU A 63 8.68 -7.39 -14.27
C GLU A 63 8.13 -8.81 -14.30
N ASP A 64 6.79 -8.96 -14.42
CA ASP A 64 6.13 -10.25 -14.49
C ASP A 64 6.04 -10.82 -15.92
N ASP A 65 6.38 -10.04 -16.98
CA ASP A 65 6.30 -10.50 -18.37
C ASP A 65 7.31 -11.61 -18.69
N GLU A 66 8.49 -11.61 -18.06
CA GLU A 66 9.46 -12.71 -18.23
C GLU A 66 9.02 -14.01 -17.54
N LEU A 67 8.32 -13.90 -16.41
CA LEU A 67 7.70 -15.06 -15.75
C LEU A 67 6.46 -15.56 -16.51
N ARG A 68 5.72 -14.65 -17.16
CA ARG A 68 4.53 -14.97 -17.96
C ARG A 68 4.85 -15.74 -19.21
N SER A 69 5.98 -15.49 -19.85
CA SER A 69 6.39 -16.22 -21.08
C SER A 69 6.62 -17.73 -20.85
N ARG A 70 6.78 -18.16 -19.60
CA ARG A 70 6.93 -19.57 -19.23
C ARG A 70 5.67 -20.25 -18.68
N SER A 71 4.61 -19.50 -18.41
CA SER A 71 3.34 -20.06 -17.89
C SER A 71 2.15 -19.50 -18.66
N ASP A 72 1.97 -19.98 -19.86
CA ASP A 72 0.91 -19.60 -20.81
C ASP A 72 -0.53 -19.87 -20.37
N ARG A 73 -0.81 -20.13 -19.10
CA ARG A 73 -2.15 -20.58 -18.70
C ARG A 73 -2.95 -19.70 -17.76
N TYR A 74 -2.39 -18.63 -17.21
CA TYR A 74 -3.22 -17.80 -16.32
C TYR A 74 -2.75 -16.34 -16.28
N SER A 75 -3.31 -15.54 -17.15
CA SER A 75 -3.35 -14.08 -17.04
C SER A 75 -4.72 -13.71 -16.47
N PRO A 76 -4.87 -13.37 -15.18
CA PRO A 76 -6.11 -12.76 -14.74
C PRO A 76 -6.14 -11.33 -15.26
N GLY A 77 -6.81 -11.19 -16.36
CA GLY A 77 -7.31 -9.92 -16.83
C GLY A 77 -6.33 -9.04 -17.57
N GLY A 78 -6.57 -9.00 -18.80
CA GLY A 78 -6.48 -7.86 -19.67
C GLY A 78 -5.34 -6.89 -19.39
N GLY A 79 -4.37 -6.88 -20.25
CA GLY A 79 -3.25 -5.99 -20.20
C GLY A 79 -3.61 -4.51 -19.95
N ARG A 80 -2.85 -3.65 -20.52
CA ARG A 80 -2.93 -2.18 -20.41
C ARG A 80 -4.35 -1.61 -20.49
N ASP A 81 -5.23 -2.20 -21.33
CA ASP A 81 -6.60 -1.74 -21.54
C ASP A 81 -7.52 -2.00 -20.34
N GLN A 82 -7.32 -3.12 -19.62
CA GLN A 82 -8.08 -3.39 -18.41
C GLN A 82 -7.69 -2.44 -17.28
N ALA A 83 -6.40 -2.15 -17.12
CA ALA A 83 -5.93 -1.17 -16.13
C ALA A 83 -6.52 0.22 -16.39
N ILE A 84 -6.60 0.65 -17.65
CA ILE A 84 -7.23 1.92 -18.02
C ILE A 84 -8.73 1.91 -17.67
N LYS A 85 -9.45 0.83 -17.98
CA LYS A 85 -10.87 0.67 -17.61
C LYS A 85 -11.07 0.75 -16.09
N ASP A 86 -10.19 0.09 -15.33
CA ASP A 86 -10.24 0.11 -13.86
C ASP A 86 -9.95 1.49 -13.29
N VAL A 87 -9.02 2.25 -13.88
CA VAL A 87 -8.77 3.66 -13.53
C VAL A 87 -10.01 4.52 -13.79
N HIS A 88 -10.68 4.36 -14.94
CA HIS A 88 -11.93 5.07 -15.22
C HIS A 88 -13.01 4.73 -14.21
N ARG A 89 -13.15 3.45 -13.88
CA ARG A 89 -14.11 2.97 -12.88
C ARG A 89 -13.81 3.54 -11.49
N LEU A 90 -12.53 3.54 -11.08
CA LEU A 90 -12.07 4.12 -9.82
C LEU A 90 -12.40 5.62 -9.75
N HIS A 91 -12.05 6.37 -10.78
CA HIS A 91 -12.32 7.82 -10.85
C HIS A 91 -13.82 8.12 -10.76
N GLY A 92 -14.65 7.36 -11.47
CA GLY A 92 -16.11 7.48 -11.38
C GLY A 92 -16.66 7.24 -9.98
N LYS A 93 -16.13 6.24 -9.26
CA LYS A 93 -16.51 5.95 -7.88
C LYS A 93 -16.05 7.03 -6.90
N LEU A 94 -14.81 7.53 -7.03
CA LEU A 94 -14.28 8.62 -6.22
C LEU A 94 -15.11 9.90 -6.38
N ARG A 95 -15.53 10.24 -7.59
CA ARG A 95 -16.43 11.40 -7.84
C ARG A 95 -17.79 11.25 -7.17
N LYS A 96 -18.37 10.04 -7.19
CA LYS A 96 -19.62 9.75 -6.49
C LYS A 96 -19.47 9.95 -4.98
N CYS A 97 -18.41 9.38 -4.38
CA CYS A 97 -18.12 9.57 -2.95
C CYS A 97 -17.94 11.04 -2.57
N SER A 98 -17.32 11.85 -3.41
CA SER A 98 -17.10 13.27 -3.16
C SER A 98 -18.37 14.11 -3.36
N GLY A 99 -19.31 13.66 -4.21
CA GLY A 99 -20.57 14.35 -4.53
C GLY A 99 -21.69 14.11 -3.51
N GLU A 100 -21.70 12.98 -2.84
CA GLU A 100 -22.75 12.60 -1.89
C GLU A 100 -22.76 13.44 -0.60
N GLY A 101 -21.70 14.18 -0.29
CA GLY A 101 -21.66 15.13 0.83
C GLY A 101 -22.55 16.37 0.67
N ARG A 102 -23.19 16.58 -0.49
CA ARG A 102 -23.97 17.78 -0.83
C ARG A 102 -25.49 17.60 -0.77
N THR A 103 -26.02 16.40 -0.64
CA THR A 103 -27.48 16.15 -0.63
C THR A 103 -28.01 15.90 0.78
N ARG A 104 -29.12 16.60 1.09
CA ARG A 104 -29.88 16.58 2.33
C ARG A 104 -30.30 15.14 2.72
N GLY A 105 -29.76 14.62 3.84
CA GLY A 105 -30.19 13.34 4.43
C GLY A 105 -29.03 12.64 5.15
N ARG A 106 -28.72 13.04 6.39
CA ARG A 106 -27.54 12.58 7.15
C ARG A 106 -27.42 11.07 7.33
N ASP A 107 -28.49 10.32 7.35
CA ASP A 107 -28.43 8.89 7.71
C ASP A 107 -28.41 7.95 6.50
N ARG A 108 -29.10 8.28 5.39
CA ARG A 108 -29.02 7.50 4.13
C ARG A 108 -27.70 7.71 3.38
N ALA A 109 -27.09 8.91 3.49
CA ALA A 109 -25.80 9.21 2.88
C ALA A 109 -24.63 8.43 3.51
N ARG A 110 -24.70 8.08 4.80
CA ARG A 110 -23.66 7.30 5.49
C ARG A 110 -23.59 5.86 5.00
N SER A 111 -24.71 5.19 4.86
CA SER A 111 -24.76 3.78 4.42
C SER A 111 -24.35 3.60 2.96
N GLY A 112 -24.76 4.52 2.05
CA GLY A 112 -24.37 4.47 0.64
C GLY A 112 -22.86 4.75 0.41
N GLY A 113 -22.33 5.72 1.16
CA GLY A 113 -20.90 6.09 1.06
C GLY A 113 -19.94 4.99 1.54
N ASP A 114 -20.32 4.21 2.55
CA ASP A 114 -19.47 3.12 3.05
C ASP A 114 -19.41 1.95 2.06
N GLY A 115 -20.52 1.64 1.39
CA GLY A 115 -20.54 0.63 0.32
C GLY A 115 -19.62 1.00 -0.85
N ILE A 116 -19.71 2.24 -1.34
CA ILE A 116 -18.84 2.72 -2.43
C ILE A 116 -17.37 2.73 -2.00
N ARG A 117 -17.06 3.13 -0.76
CA ARG A 117 -15.68 3.08 -0.23
C ARG A 117 -15.14 1.65 -0.17
N SER A 118 -15.94 0.68 0.26
CA SER A 118 -15.54 -0.73 0.25
C SER A 118 -15.22 -1.20 -1.16
N GLU A 119 -16.06 -0.87 -2.15
CA GLU A 119 -15.79 -1.19 -3.55
C GLU A 119 -14.52 -0.51 -4.10
N ILE A 120 -14.22 0.72 -3.67
CA ILE A 120 -12.97 1.40 -4.01
C ILE A 120 -11.78 0.67 -3.41
N VAL A 121 -11.86 0.25 -2.14
CA VAL A 121 -10.79 -0.53 -1.49
C VAL A 121 -10.53 -1.83 -2.25
N ASP A 122 -11.59 -2.58 -2.58
CA ASP A 122 -11.46 -3.83 -3.32
C ASP A 122 -10.81 -3.61 -4.69
N LEU A 123 -11.18 -2.53 -5.37
CA LEU A 123 -10.58 -2.16 -6.65
C LEU A 123 -9.10 -1.79 -6.50
N LEU A 124 -8.73 -0.97 -5.49
CA LEU A 124 -7.34 -0.59 -5.22
C LEU A 124 -6.46 -1.80 -4.88
N LEU A 125 -6.98 -2.76 -4.12
CA LEU A 125 -6.27 -4.00 -3.79
C LEU A 125 -6.11 -4.91 -5.02
N THR A 126 -7.14 -5.00 -5.86
CA THR A 126 -7.10 -5.78 -7.12
C THR A 126 -6.13 -5.18 -8.12
N MET A 127 -6.12 -3.85 -8.26
CA MET A 127 -5.22 -3.11 -9.16
C MET A 127 -3.77 -3.09 -8.66
N ARG A 128 -3.51 -3.48 -7.42
CA ARG A 128 -2.18 -3.47 -6.79
C ARG A 128 -1.46 -2.14 -6.93
N ILE A 129 -2.11 -1.06 -6.52
CA ILE A 129 -1.46 0.26 -6.50
C ILE A 129 -0.17 0.18 -5.68
N ARG A 130 0.91 0.74 -6.22
CA ARG A 130 2.22 0.79 -5.54
C ARG A 130 2.08 1.47 -4.18
N SER A 131 2.72 0.88 -3.17
CA SER A 131 2.66 1.36 -1.78
C SER A 131 3.06 2.82 -1.63
N GLN A 132 3.98 3.31 -2.45
CA GLN A 132 4.45 4.71 -2.43
C GLN A 132 3.30 5.74 -2.48
N TYR A 133 2.20 5.43 -3.19
CA TYR A 133 1.04 6.34 -3.25
C TYR A 133 0.25 6.32 -1.95
N LEU A 134 0.07 5.15 -1.33
CA LEU A 134 -0.54 5.04 -0.01
C LEU A 134 0.34 5.73 1.04
N ASP A 135 1.64 5.46 1.02
CA ASP A 135 2.61 6.01 1.96
C ASP A 135 2.66 7.54 1.89
N SER A 136 2.59 8.12 0.69
CA SER A 136 2.54 9.57 0.50
C SER A 136 1.29 10.19 1.11
N ILE A 137 0.13 9.57 0.95
CA ILE A 137 -1.13 10.02 1.55
C ILE A 137 -1.07 9.89 3.08
N VAL A 138 -0.56 8.77 3.58
CA VAL A 138 -0.39 8.53 5.02
C VAL A 138 0.54 9.56 5.65
N THR A 139 1.68 9.84 5.02
CA THR A 139 2.63 10.86 5.47
C THR A 139 1.98 12.24 5.54
N ASN A 140 1.20 12.61 4.52
CA ASN A 140 0.46 13.86 4.51
C ASN A 140 -0.57 13.93 5.64
N LEU A 141 -1.33 12.85 5.89
CA LEU A 141 -2.30 12.80 6.99
C LEU A 141 -1.64 12.91 8.37
N ARG A 142 -0.47 12.29 8.56
CA ARG A 142 0.33 12.43 9.79
C ARG A 142 0.81 13.85 9.98
N HIS A 143 1.28 14.50 8.92
CA HIS A 143 1.67 15.91 8.94
C HIS A 143 0.50 16.83 9.27
N LEU A 144 -0.67 16.63 8.67
CA LEU A 144 -1.88 17.38 8.98
C LEU A 144 -2.28 17.20 10.45
N LEU A 145 -2.20 15.99 11.00
CA LEU A 145 -2.49 15.73 12.40
C LEU A 145 -1.49 16.46 13.30
N SER A 146 -0.18 16.38 13.05
CA SER A 146 0.83 17.09 13.84
C SER A 146 0.59 18.61 13.85
N SER A 147 0.23 19.18 12.71
CA SER A 147 -0.13 20.60 12.59
C SER A 147 -1.34 21.00 13.44
N THR A 148 -2.22 20.04 13.78
CA THR A 148 -3.35 20.31 14.70
C THR A 148 -2.96 20.23 16.19
N ASP A 149 -1.81 19.66 16.53
CA ASP A 149 -1.36 19.45 17.91
C ASP A 149 -0.35 20.52 18.37
N VAL A 150 0.36 21.17 17.47
CA VAL A 150 1.32 22.26 17.79
C VAL A 150 0.66 23.41 18.56
N GLY A 151 -0.60 23.73 18.26
CA GLY A 151 -1.35 24.78 18.97
C GLY A 151 -1.68 24.49 20.45
N ARG A 152 -1.21 23.38 21.01
CA ARG A 152 -1.48 23.00 22.41
C ARG A 152 -0.27 23.09 23.33
N GLN A 153 0.94 23.17 22.80
CA GLN A 153 2.19 23.24 23.57
C GLN A 153 2.67 24.68 23.85
N GLY A 154 2.07 25.69 23.22
CA GLY A 154 2.42 27.11 23.40
C GLY A 154 1.70 27.85 24.51
N GLY A 155 1.32 27.22 25.60
CA GLY A 155 0.45 27.81 26.61
C GLY A 155 0.99 27.85 28.03
N VAL A 156 2.20 28.39 28.27
CA VAL A 156 2.51 29.10 29.54
C VAL A 156 3.59 30.15 29.22
N GLY A 157 3.18 31.40 29.02
CA GLY A 157 4.10 32.55 28.99
C GLY A 157 4.44 33.12 27.61
N GLY A 158 3.52 33.77 26.92
CA GLY A 158 3.88 34.55 25.73
C GLY A 158 2.65 35.06 24.97
N GLY A 159 2.53 36.37 24.83
CA GLY A 159 1.42 37.17 24.36
C GLY A 159 0.57 36.67 23.19
N ASP A 160 -0.64 37.13 23.14
CA ASP A 160 -1.83 36.87 22.30
C ASP A 160 -1.60 36.78 20.75
N ARG A 161 -0.41 37.02 20.24
CA ARG A 161 -0.10 36.99 18.79
C ARG A 161 0.27 35.59 18.27
N GLY A 162 0.79 34.66 19.08
CA GLY A 162 1.14 33.26 18.68
C GLY A 162 -0.11 32.37 18.57
N GLY A 163 -1.11 32.55 19.44
CA GLY A 163 -2.28 31.70 19.46
C GLY A 163 -3.24 31.81 18.28
N ARG A 164 -3.26 32.95 17.54
CA ARG A 164 -4.10 33.13 16.36
C ARG A 164 -3.54 32.40 15.14
N GLY A 165 -2.22 32.44 14.92
CA GLY A 165 -1.55 31.73 13.82
C GLY A 165 -1.74 30.21 13.92
N ASP A 166 -1.56 29.65 15.09
CA ASP A 166 -1.70 28.22 15.35
C ASP A 166 -3.14 27.69 15.14
N ARG A 167 -4.15 28.47 15.60
CA ARG A 167 -5.55 28.10 15.38
C ARG A 167 -5.93 28.12 13.91
N THR A 168 -5.41 29.07 13.13
CA THR A 168 -5.66 29.14 11.68
C THR A 168 -4.98 27.99 10.94
N ALA A 169 -3.76 27.60 11.28
CA ALA A 169 -3.05 26.46 10.72
C ALA A 169 -3.79 25.13 11.02
N ALA A 170 -4.18 24.90 12.26
CA ALA A 170 -4.99 23.74 12.65
C ALA A 170 -6.32 23.67 11.89
N ARG A 171 -7.01 24.82 11.74
CA ARG A 171 -8.27 24.87 10.99
C ARG A 171 -8.08 24.56 9.50
N ARG A 172 -7.00 25.04 8.88
CA ARG A 172 -6.64 24.71 7.49
C ARG A 172 -6.33 23.24 7.34
N ALA A 173 -5.56 22.65 8.26
CA ALA A 173 -5.23 21.22 8.26
C ALA A 173 -6.49 20.34 8.35
N LEU A 174 -7.42 20.65 9.23
CA LEU A 174 -8.69 19.92 9.35
C LEU A 174 -9.58 20.09 8.11
N ALA A 175 -9.62 21.30 7.53
CA ALA A 175 -10.35 21.55 6.29
C ALA A 175 -9.75 20.76 5.12
N ALA A 176 -8.42 20.68 5.02
CA ALA A 176 -7.72 19.88 4.02
C ALA A 176 -8.00 18.38 4.22
N ALA A 177 -7.96 17.87 5.45
CA ALA A 177 -8.30 16.49 5.75
C ALA A 177 -9.78 16.16 5.49
N GLY A 178 -10.66 17.15 5.55
CA GLY A 178 -12.12 16.98 5.46
C GLY A 178 -12.73 16.29 6.68
N LEU A 179 -12.02 16.25 7.80
CA LEU A 179 -12.39 15.56 9.03
C LEU A 179 -12.20 16.47 10.25
N GLY A 180 -13.00 16.24 11.30
CA GLY A 180 -12.73 16.82 12.62
C GLY A 180 -11.47 16.20 13.25
N LYS A 181 -10.85 16.92 14.21
CA LYS A 181 -9.61 16.52 14.86
C LYS A 181 -9.63 15.09 15.42
N GLN A 182 -10.71 14.74 16.13
CA GLN A 182 -10.85 13.39 16.70
C GLN A 182 -10.96 12.31 15.61
N ALA A 183 -11.74 12.57 14.57
CA ALA A 183 -11.90 11.64 13.44
C ALA A 183 -10.57 11.45 12.68
N LEU A 184 -9.77 12.53 12.51
CA LEU A 184 -8.44 12.44 11.91
C LEU A 184 -7.48 11.62 12.78
N ARG A 185 -7.49 11.81 14.10
CA ARG A 185 -6.70 10.97 15.02
C ARG A 185 -7.08 9.51 14.94
N MET A 186 -8.38 9.20 14.92
CA MET A 186 -8.86 7.82 14.78
C MET A 186 -8.45 7.20 13.44
N ALA A 187 -8.53 7.97 12.35
CA ALA A 187 -8.09 7.51 11.05
C ALA A 187 -6.59 7.18 11.04
N VAL A 188 -5.74 8.08 11.55
CA VAL A 188 -4.28 7.85 11.64
C VAL A 188 -3.95 6.68 12.57
N ALA A 189 -4.66 6.51 13.68
CA ALA A 189 -4.49 5.36 14.58
C ALA A 189 -4.85 4.04 13.87
N GLN A 190 -5.96 4.02 13.12
CA GLN A 190 -6.40 2.85 12.36
C GLN A 190 -5.40 2.50 11.24
N ILE A 191 -4.82 3.50 10.56
CA ILE A 191 -3.72 3.32 9.60
C ILE A 191 -2.54 2.63 10.28
N GLY A 192 -2.10 3.12 11.46
CA GLY A 192 -1.00 2.50 12.21
C GLY A 192 -1.26 1.07 12.66
N ILE A 193 -2.51 0.67 12.91
CA ILE A 193 -2.87 -0.73 13.19
C ILE A 193 -2.67 -1.59 11.93
N GLY A 194 -3.20 -1.14 10.78
CA GLY A 194 -3.07 -1.86 9.52
C GLY A 194 -1.61 -2.00 9.07
N GLU A 195 -0.82 -0.94 9.22
CA GLU A 195 0.62 -0.92 8.94
C GLU A 195 1.38 -1.95 9.78
N ARG A 196 1.18 -1.94 11.11
CA ARG A 196 1.81 -2.94 12.00
C ARG A 196 1.40 -4.38 11.66
N GLN A 197 0.13 -4.59 11.31
CA GLN A 197 -0.36 -5.91 10.91
C GLN A 197 0.32 -6.39 9.63
N ALA A 198 0.40 -5.56 8.61
CA ALA A 198 1.04 -5.89 7.34
C ALA A 198 2.55 -6.12 7.54
N THR A 199 3.25 -5.24 8.25
CA THR A 199 4.69 -5.32 8.50
C THR A 199 5.05 -6.61 9.25
N ARG A 200 4.34 -6.94 10.33
CA ARG A 200 4.59 -8.19 11.08
C ARG A 200 4.39 -9.43 10.21
N ALA A 201 3.34 -9.46 9.39
CA ALA A 201 3.10 -10.60 8.52
C ALA A 201 4.16 -10.71 7.41
N LYS A 202 4.65 -9.59 6.86
CA LYS A 202 5.77 -9.56 5.92
C LYS A 202 7.06 -10.09 6.56
N GLU A 203 7.39 -9.63 7.77
CA GLU A 203 8.56 -10.10 8.52
C GLU A 203 8.49 -11.59 8.81
N GLU A 204 7.34 -12.12 9.23
CA GLU A 204 7.12 -13.55 9.44
C GLU A 204 7.37 -14.34 8.16
N MET A 205 6.87 -13.84 7.01
CA MET A 205 7.03 -14.48 5.72
C MET A 205 8.48 -14.46 5.24
N VAL A 206 9.21 -13.35 5.43
CA VAL A 206 10.64 -13.24 5.13
C VAL A 206 11.44 -14.20 6.00
N ARG A 207 11.26 -14.16 7.33
CA ARG A 207 12.01 -15.01 8.28
C ARG A 207 11.88 -16.50 7.96
N ALA A 208 10.68 -16.94 7.61
CA ALA A 208 10.43 -18.36 7.28
C ALA A 208 11.15 -18.81 6.00
N ASN A 209 11.54 -17.87 5.12
CA ASN A 209 12.14 -18.14 3.82
C ASN A 209 13.63 -17.74 3.71
N LEU A 210 14.28 -17.28 4.80
CA LEU A 210 15.71 -16.92 4.78
C LEU A 210 16.62 -18.07 4.33
N ARG A 211 16.27 -19.32 4.68
CA ARG A 211 17.01 -20.51 4.24
C ARG A 211 17.03 -20.67 2.72
N LEU A 212 15.96 -20.27 2.03
CA LEU A 212 15.89 -20.27 0.57
C LEU A 212 16.92 -19.30 -0.03
N VAL A 213 17.07 -18.11 0.57
CA VAL A 213 18.06 -17.11 0.12
C VAL A 213 19.47 -17.67 0.25
N VAL A 214 19.84 -18.23 1.42
CA VAL A 214 21.15 -18.81 1.65
C VAL A 214 21.44 -19.95 0.66
N ALA A 215 20.45 -20.82 0.41
CA ALA A 215 20.59 -21.92 -0.55
C ALA A 215 20.83 -21.45 -1.99
N ILE A 216 20.24 -20.33 -2.39
CA ILE A 216 20.45 -19.74 -3.73
C ILE A 216 21.78 -19.01 -3.78
N ALA A 217 22.12 -18.18 -2.79
CA ALA A 217 23.37 -17.44 -2.70
C ALA A 217 24.60 -18.38 -2.75
N ASN A 218 24.58 -19.49 -2.01
CA ASN A 218 25.65 -20.51 -2.04
C ASN A 218 25.91 -21.07 -3.45
N ARG A 219 24.91 -21.16 -4.31
CA ARG A 219 25.09 -21.63 -5.70
C ARG A 219 25.76 -20.60 -6.60
N HIS A 220 25.70 -19.33 -6.25
CA HIS A 220 26.24 -18.21 -7.02
C HIS A 220 27.56 -17.67 -6.44
N SER A 221 28.02 -18.16 -5.25
CA SER A 221 29.24 -17.69 -4.57
C SER A 221 30.54 -17.98 -5.32
N ARG A 222 30.50 -18.66 -6.46
CA ARG A 222 31.69 -19.00 -7.30
C ARG A 222 32.16 -17.82 -8.17
N GLY A 223 31.44 -16.69 -8.20
CA GLY A 223 31.71 -15.52 -9.04
C GLY A 223 32.62 -14.45 -8.43
N GLY A 224 33.22 -14.67 -7.24
CA GLY A 224 34.17 -13.72 -6.64
C GLY A 224 33.57 -12.72 -5.66
N LEU A 225 32.25 -12.67 -5.50
CA LEU A 225 31.56 -11.86 -4.47
C LEU A 225 31.49 -12.60 -3.13
N ASP A 226 31.56 -11.86 -2.03
CA ASP A 226 31.40 -12.44 -0.71
C ASP A 226 29.97 -13.04 -0.56
N LEU A 227 29.92 -14.24 0.06
CA LEU A 227 28.65 -14.93 0.31
C LEU A 227 27.68 -14.05 1.11
N LEU A 228 28.17 -13.26 2.05
CA LEU A 228 27.32 -12.39 2.86
C LEU A 228 26.66 -11.29 2.02
N ASP A 229 27.38 -10.73 1.04
CA ASP A 229 26.84 -9.73 0.13
C ASP A 229 25.76 -10.34 -0.77
N LEU A 230 26.01 -11.53 -1.32
CA LEU A 230 25.01 -12.27 -2.10
C LEU A 230 23.75 -12.60 -1.28
N VAL A 231 23.90 -12.93 0.00
CA VAL A 231 22.77 -13.17 0.91
C VAL A 231 22.00 -11.87 1.15
N GLN A 232 22.66 -10.72 1.28
CA GLN A 232 21.96 -9.43 1.45
C GLN A 232 21.18 -9.04 0.19
N GLU A 233 21.78 -9.17 -1.00
CA GLU A 233 21.07 -8.95 -2.25
C GLU A 233 19.90 -9.92 -2.43
N GLY A 234 20.11 -11.19 -2.07
CA GLY A 234 19.04 -12.19 -2.06
C GLY A 234 17.90 -11.85 -1.09
N ASN A 235 18.22 -11.27 0.07
CA ASN A 235 17.21 -10.79 1.02
C ASN A 235 16.37 -9.64 0.45
N ILE A 236 17.01 -8.71 -0.29
CA ILE A 236 16.30 -7.64 -1.00
C ILE A 236 15.34 -8.25 -2.03
N GLY A 237 15.80 -9.24 -2.78
CA GLY A 237 14.96 -10.01 -3.72
C GLY A 237 13.78 -10.69 -3.03
N LEU A 238 14.03 -11.33 -1.88
CA LEU A 238 12.98 -11.98 -1.09
C LEU A 238 11.94 -10.98 -0.58
N MET A 239 12.35 -9.82 -0.08
CA MET A 239 11.41 -8.77 0.36
C MET A 239 10.54 -8.27 -0.80
N ARG A 240 11.11 -8.08 -1.99
CA ARG A 240 10.35 -7.73 -3.21
C ARG A 240 9.35 -8.83 -3.58
N ALA A 241 9.74 -10.10 -3.44
CA ALA A 241 8.85 -11.23 -3.68
C ALA A 241 7.65 -11.22 -2.71
N VAL A 242 7.88 -10.95 -1.41
CA VAL A 242 6.81 -10.85 -0.41
C VAL A 242 5.83 -9.72 -0.74
N ASP A 243 6.33 -8.58 -1.18
CA ASP A 243 5.49 -7.43 -1.53
C ASP A 243 4.61 -7.68 -2.77
N LYS A 244 5.09 -8.53 -3.68
CA LYS A 244 4.41 -8.80 -4.95
C LYS A 244 3.69 -10.15 -5.01
N PHE A 245 3.80 -10.97 -3.98
CA PHE A 245 3.19 -12.31 -3.98
C PHE A 245 1.66 -12.26 -4.05
N ASP A 246 1.09 -13.06 -4.96
CA ASP A 246 -0.35 -13.27 -5.09
C ASP A 246 -0.70 -14.74 -4.88
N TYR A 247 -1.24 -15.03 -3.70
CA TYR A 247 -1.69 -16.38 -3.35
C TYR A 247 -2.84 -16.90 -4.22
N ARG A 248 -3.60 -16.00 -4.89
CA ARG A 248 -4.71 -16.36 -5.77
C ARG A 248 -4.26 -17.06 -7.05
N LEU A 249 -3.00 -16.85 -7.45
CA LEU A 249 -2.39 -17.52 -8.60
C LEU A 249 -2.10 -19.01 -8.35
N GLY A 250 -2.23 -19.49 -7.12
CA GLY A 250 -2.10 -20.90 -6.78
C GLY A 250 -0.69 -21.45 -6.71
N TYR A 251 0.35 -20.66 -7.00
CA TYR A 251 1.75 -21.08 -6.89
C TYR A 251 2.24 -21.08 -5.44
N LYS A 252 3.25 -21.92 -5.12
CA LYS A 252 3.97 -21.85 -3.85
C LYS A 252 4.82 -20.58 -3.83
N PHE A 253 4.89 -19.93 -2.67
CA PHE A 253 5.71 -18.73 -2.50
C PHE A 253 7.19 -18.98 -2.87
N ALA A 254 7.76 -20.09 -2.46
CA ALA A 254 9.15 -20.44 -2.76
C ALA A 254 9.46 -20.44 -4.27
N THR A 255 8.53 -20.93 -5.11
CA THR A 255 8.69 -20.93 -6.57
C THR A 255 8.77 -19.50 -7.11
N TYR A 256 7.89 -18.61 -6.64
CA TYR A 256 7.87 -17.20 -7.03
C TYR A 256 9.10 -16.43 -6.50
N ALA A 257 9.44 -16.63 -5.23
CA ALA A 257 10.56 -15.96 -4.58
C ALA A 257 11.92 -16.34 -5.18
N THR A 258 12.10 -17.58 -5.62
CA THR A 258 13.36 -18.05 -6.24
C THR A 258 13.77 -17.16 -7.43
N TRP A 259 12.82 -16.73 -8.24
CA TRP A 259 13.11 -15.86 -9.39
C TRP A 259 13.62 -14.47 -8.93
N TRP A 260 12.94 -13.85 -7.97
CA TRP A 260 13.31 -12.53 -7.44
C TRP A 260 14.67 -12.55 -6.73
N ILE A 261 14.92 -13.60 -5.94
CA ILE A 261 16.18 -13.78 -5.24
C ILE A 261 17.32 -13.92 -6.26
N ARG A 262 17.16 -14.80 -7.24
CA ARG A 262 18.17 -15.02 -8.29
C ARG A 262 18.44 -13.75 -9.07
N GLN A 263 17.41 -13.06 -9.54
CA GLN A 263 17.54 -11.82 -10.29
C GLN A 263 18.31 -10.73 -9.54
N ASN A 264 18.12 -10.59 -8.23
CA ASN A 264 18.87 -9.60 -7.46
C ASN A 264 20.33 -10.04 -7.26
N ILE A 265 20.60 -11.30 -7.00
CA ILE A 265 21.95 -11.85 -6.87
C ILE A 265 22.74 -11.73 -8.19
N GLU A 266 22.11 -11.97 -9.33
CA GLU A 266 22.76 -11.90 -10.66
C GLU A 266 23.04 -10.46 -11.12
N ARG A 267 22.41 -9.47 -10.51
CA ARG A 267 22.62 -8.04 -10.78
C ARG A 267 23.70 -7.40 -9.90
N ALA A 268 24.08 -8.06 -8.81
CA ALA A 268 25.14 -7.59 -7.90
C ALA A 268 26.52 -7.90 -8.46
#